data_dd5d6e955636bdc04e554e5fa085ffb6
#
_entry.id   dd5d6e955636bdc04e554e5fa085ffb6
#
_cell.length_a   1.000
_cell.length_b   1.000
_cell.length_c   1.000
_cell.angle_alpha   90.00
_cell.angle_beta   90.00
_cell.angle_gamma   90.00
#
_symmetry.space_group_name_H-M   'P 1'
#
loop_
_entity.id
_entity.type
_entity.pdbx_description
1 polymer ?
#
loop_
_entity_poly.entity_id
_entity_poly.type
_entity_poly.pdbx_seq_one_letter_code
_entity_poly.pdbx_strand_id
1 'polypeptide(L)'
;FKKEIFFAGSLTRFPELQNWVYETPLRVFANEPKSNPEANLVIEGWKRNEELLMELSKGGFGLVWNTQYNDGENVDYYEMNISHKLSTYLAAGIPVIVPNTLSNSHLIEERGLGFAVNSLEEANQLVQNMAPESYQEISSRAQGFAFLLKEGYITKKLLIDAINFLFTL
;
A
#
# COMPACT_ATOMS: atom_id res chain seq x y z
N PHE A 1 8.25 -15.86 3.75
CA PHE A 1 7.47 -15.01 2.84
C PHE A 1 6.09 -15.59 2.62
N LYS A 2 5.06 -14.78 2.81
CA LYS A 2 3.67 -15.14 2.56
C LYS A 2 3.18 -14.45 1.29
N LYS A 3 2.61 -15.21 0.38
CA LYS A 3 1.96 -14.68 -0.83
C LYS A 3 0.56 -14.20 -0.48
N GLU A 4 0.49 -13.05 0.20
CA GLU A 4 -0.74 -12.42 0.66
C GLU A 4 -0.74 -10.94 0.30
N ILE A 5 -1.90 -10.38 0.01
CA ILE A 5 -2.09 -8.96 -0.21
C ILE A 5 -2.97 -8.41 0.91
N PHE A 6 -2.59 -7.26 1.48
CA PHE A 6 -3.32 -6.61 2.56
C PHE A 6 -4.04 -5.35 2.07
N PHE A 7 -5.26 -5.17 2.49
CA PHE A 7 -6.03 -3.96 2.25
C PHE A 7 -6.61 -3.41 3.55
N ALA A 8 -6.13 -2.25 3.98
CA ALA A 8 -6.62 -1.54 5.16
C ALA A 8 -7.63 -0.46 4.75
N GLY A 9 -8.90 -0.80 4.75
CA GLY A 9 -9.96 0.15 4.37
C GLY A 9 -11.28 -0.51 4.04
N SER A 10 -12.31 0.32 3.91
CA SER A 10 -13.66 -0.11 3.59
C SER A 10 -13.77 -0.62 2.16
N LEU A 11 -14.30 -1.81 1.97
CA LEU A 11 -14.56 -2.40 0.65
C LEU A 11 -15.72 -1.70 -0.07
N THR A 12 -16.62 -1.01 0.64
CA THR A 12 -17.75 -0.31 0.02
C THR A 12 -17.31 0.78 -0.95
N ARG A 13 -16.11 1.32 -0.75
CA ARG A 13 -15.49 2.32 -1.63
C ARG A 13 -14.75 1.72 -2.82
N PHE A 14 -14.60 0.39 -2.86
CA PHE A 14 -13.78 -0.33 -3.85
C PHE A 14 -14.54 -1.58 -4.30
N PRO A 15 -15.61 -1.41 -5.11
CA PRO A 15 -16.44 -2.53 -5.58
C PRO A 15 -15.64 -3.63 -6.30
N GLU A 16 -14.59 -3.26 -7.00
CA GLU A 16 -13.69 -4.20 -7.66
C GLU A 16 -12.95 -5.13 -6.68
N LEU A 17 -12.63 -4.64 -5.48
CA LEU A 17 -12.00 -5.46 -4.45
C LEU A 17 -13.00 -6.40 -3.76
N GLN A 18 -14.31 -6.08 -3.77
CA GLN A 18 -15.35 -6.98 -3.26
C GLN A 18 -15.45 -8.27 -4.08
N ASN A 19 -15.08 -8.19 -5.36
CA ASN A 19 -15.10 -9.29 -6.31
C ASN A 19 -13.69 -9.87 -6.55
N TRP A 20 -12.83 -9.85 -5.54
CA TRP A 20 -11.49 -10.38 -5.64
C TRP A 20 -11.50 -11.91 -5.82
N VAL A 21 -11.44 -12.38 -7.05
CA VAL A 21 -11.49 -13.79 -7.43
C VAL A 21 -10.12 -14.40 -7.75
N TYR A 22 -9.06 -13.66 -7.47
CA TYR A 22 -7.69 -14.07 -7.77
C TYR A 22 -7.17 -15.11 -6.78
N GLU A 23 -6.13 -15.84 -7.18
CA GLU A 23 -5.53 -16.92 -6.39
C GLU A 23 -4.86 -16.41 -5.10
N THR A 24 -4.21 -15.25 -5.16
CA THR A 24 -3.62 -14.62 -3.96
C THR A 24 -4.74 -14.13 -3.03
N PRO A 25 -4.77 -14.53 -1.74
CA PRO A 25 -5.79 -14.04 -0.83
C PRO A 25 -5.62 -12.54 -0.56
N LEU A 26 -6.74 -11.80 -0.58
CA LEU A 26 -6.81 -10.41 -0.14
C LEU A 26 -7.31 -10.36 1.31
N ARG A 27 -6.43 -9.98 2.24
CA ARG A 27 -6.75 -9.82 3.66
C ARG A 27 -7.19 -8.39 3.92
N VAL A 28 -8.42 -8.23 4.40
CA VAL A 28 -9.09 -6.94 4.54
C VAL A 28 -9.26 -6.57 6.00
N PHE A 29 -8.72 -5.43 6.39
CA PHE A 29 -8.85 -4.88 7.74
C PHE A 29 -10.01 -3.88 7.80
N ALA A 30 -11.24 -4.41 7.77
CA ALA A 30 -12.50 -3.67 7.91
C ALA A 30 -13.57 -4.57 8.54
N ASN A 31 -14.61 -3.97 9.10
CA ASN A 31 -15.72 -4.71 9.72
C ASN A 31 -16.85 -5.06 8.75
N GLU A 32 -16.59 -4.96 7.46
CA GLU A 32 -17.58 -5.21 6.43
C GLU A 32 -17.69 -6.72 6.14
N PRO A 33 -18.91 -7.24 5.97
CA PRO A 33 -19.10 -8.62 5.60
C PRO A 33 -18.62 -8.86 4.16
N LYS A 34 -18.21 -10.07 3.86
CA LYS A 34 -17.93 -10.54 2.52
C LYS A 34 -19.25 -10.57 1.73
N SER A 35 -19.39 -9.71 0.73
CA SER A 35 -20.60 -9.61 -0.10
C SER A 35 -20.65 -10.69 -1.19
N ASN A 36 -19.49 -11.09 -1.72
CA ASN A 36 -19.39 -12.18 -2.69
C ASN A 36 -18.80 -13.44 -2.02
N PRO A 37 -19.54 -14.53 -1.85
CA PRO A 37 -19.05 -15.77 -1.22
C PRO A 37 -17.87 -16.41 -1.96
N GLU A 38 -17.78 -16.23 -3.28
CA GLU A 38 -16.72 -16.80 -4.12
C GLU A 38 -15.44 -15.95 -4.13
N ALA A 39 -15.50 -14.72 -3.64
CA ALA A 39 -14.32 -13.87 -3.58
C ALA A 39 -13.28 -14.46 -2.60
N ASN A 40 -12.00 -14.42 -2.97
CA ASN A 40 -10.89 -14.88 -2.11
C ASN A 40 -10.49 -13.78 -1.11
N LEU A 41 -11.46 -13.38 -0.27
CA LEU A 41 -11.32 -12.38 0.76
C LEU A 41 -11.21 -13.02 2.14
N VAL A 42 -10.26 -12.55 2.94
CA VAL A 42 -10.13 -12.87 4.37
C VAL A 42 -10.42 -11.61 5.17
N ILE A 43 -11.57 -11.56 5.83
CA ILE A 43 -11.97 -10.39 6.63
C ILE A 43 -11.36 -10.51 8.02
N GLU A 44 -10.41 -9.61 8.33
CA GLU A 44 -9.66 -9.59 9.60
C GLU A 44 -10.33 -8.72 10.68
N GLY A 45 -11.35 -7.97 10.30
CA GLY A 45 -11.95 -6.96 11.16
C GLY A 45 -11.10 -5.68 11.26
N TRP A 46 -11.73 -4.63 11.75
CA TRP A 46 -11.04 -3.38 12.02
C TRP A 46 -10.03 -3.55 13.17
N LYS A 47 -8.86 -2.94 13.01
CA LYS A 47 -7.78 -2.95 14.01
C LYS A 47 -7.41 -1.53 14.40
N ARG A 48 -7.01 -1.33 15.66
CA ARG A 48 -6.33 -0.09 16.05
C ARG A 48 -4.97 0.02 15.37
N ASN A 49 -4.45 1.23 15.23
CA ASN A 49 -3.22 1.48 14.46
C ASN A 49 -2.05 0.58 14.87
N GLU A 50 -1.82 0.39 16.16
CA GLU A 50 -0.73 -0.44 16.68
C GLU A 50 -0.92 -1.92 16.31
N GLU A 51 -2.14 -2.43 16.50
CA GLU A 51 -2.51 -3.80 16.14
C GLU A 51 -2.40 -4.03 14.62
N LEU A 52 -2.85 -3.05 13.82
CA LEU A 52 -2.75 -3.09 12.38
C LEU A 52 -1.29 -3.14 11.92
N LEU A 53 -0.43 -2.27 12.45
CA LEU A 53 1.00 -2.26 12.12
C LEU A 53 1.67 -3.59 12.48
N MET A 54 1.31 -4.19 13.63
CA MET A 54 1.82 -5.50 14.03
C MET A 54 1.37 -6.61 13.08
N GLU A 55 0.10 -6.61 12.64
CA GLU A 55 -0.38 -7.61 11.67
C GLU A 55 0.30 -7.46 10.32
N LEU A 56 0.39 -6.24 9.81
CA LEU A 56 1.04 -5.94 8.53
C LEU A 56 2.53 -6.32 8.55
N SER A 57 3.25 -6.08 9.65
CA SER A 57 4.69 -6.37 9.75
C SER A 57 5.04 -7.87 9.67
N LYS A 58 4.05 -8.76 9.68
CA LYS A 58 4.26 -10.22 9.53
C LYS A 58 4.62 -10.64 8.11
N GLY A 59 4.58 -9.73 7.13
CA GLY A 59 4.95 -9.96 5.73
C GLY A 59 3.77 -9.76 4.77
N GLY A 60 3.97 -10.07 3.49
CA GLY A 60 2.99 -9.82 2.43
C GLY A 60 3.16 -8.44 1.78
N PHE A 61 2.14 -8.00 1.02
CA PHE A 61 2.16 -6.74 0.28
C PHE A 61 0.98 -5.84 0.68
N GLY A 62 1.22 -4.55 0.88
CA GLY A 62 0.16 -3.57 1.10
C GLY A 62 -0.41 -3.05 -0.22
N LEU A 63 -1.70 -3.23 -0.45
CA LEU A 63 -2.39 -2.73 -1.65
C LEU A 63 -2.92 -1.32 -1.42
N VAL A 64 -2.42 -0.37 -2.18
CA VAL A 64 -3.04 0.95 -2.38
C VAL A 64 -3.82 0.87 -3.68
N TRP A 65 -5.12 1.11 -3.63
CA TRP A 65 -5.95 1.07 -4.82
C TRP A 65 -6.87 2.28 -4.88
N ASN A 66 -7.09 2.79 -6.08
CA ASN A 66 -8.03 3.86 -6.35
C ASN A 66 -9.10 3.31 -7.28
N THR A 67 -10.36 3.42 -6.89
CA THR A 67 -11.45 3.22 -7.84
C THR A 67 -11.41 4.39 -8.82
N GLN A 68 -11.35 4.10 -10.11
CA GLN A 68 -11.56 5.13 -11.13
C GLN A 68 -13.05 5.49 -11.08
N TYR A 69 -13.38 6.55 -10.35
CA TYR A 69 -14.69 7.17 -10.50
C TYR A 69 -14.73 7.85 -11.85
N ASN A 70 -15.61 7.39 -12.73
CA ASN A 70 -15.86 7.98 -14.05
C ASN A 70 -16.57 9.36 -13.97
N ASP A 71 -16.56 10.00 -12.81
CA ASP A 71 -17.31 11.23 -12.55
C ASP A 71 -16.55 12.52 -12.94
N GLY A 72 -15.48 12.40 -13.74
CA GLY A 72 -14.83 13.58 -14.38
C GLY A 72 -14.24 14.66 -13.44
N GLU A 73 -14.74 14.77 -12.21
CA GLU A 73 -14.41 15.86 -11.28
C GLU A 73 -13.40 15.49 -10.19
N ASN A 74 -13.09 14.20 -9.98
CA ASN A 74 -12.26 13.75 -8.86
C ASN A 74 -10.97 13.00 -9.24
N VAL A 75 -10.65 12.89 -10.53
CA VAL A 75 -9.43 12.19 -11.00
C VAL A 75 -8.19 12.88 -10.42
N ASP A 76 -8.12 14.20 -10.50
CA ASP A 76 -6.97 14.99 -10.02
C ASP A 76 -6.74 14.85 -8.51
N TYR A 77 -7.80 14.71 -7.70
CA TYR A 77 -7.68 14.57 -6.25
C TYR A 77 -6.98 13.28 -5.85
N TYR A 78 -7.34 12.17 -6.47
CA TYR A 78 -6.74 10.86 -6.17
C TYR A 78 -5.33 10.72 -6.73
N GLU A 79 -5.03 11.39 -7.84
CA GLU A 79 -3.69 11.44 -8.42
C GLU A 79 -2.73 12.24 -7.54
N MET A 80 -3.19 13.33 -6.92
CA MET A 80 -2.36 14.21 -6.10
C MET A 80 -2.28 13.78 -4.63
N ASN A 81 -3.22 12.96 -4.15
CA ASN A 81 -3.31 12.64 -2.73
C ASN A 81 -2.48 11.41 -2.36
N ILE A 82 -1.53 11.60 -1.44
CA ILE A 82 -0.80 10.49 -0.83
C ILE A 82 -1.76 9.77 0.12
N SER A 83 -2.17 8.57 -0.25
CA SER A 83 -3.06 7.75 0.56
C SER A 83 -2.44 7.45 1.94
N HIS A 84 -3.22 7.62 3.01
CA HIS A 84 -2.83 7.17 4.35
C HIS A 84 -2.46 5.68 4.40
N LYS A 85 -3.06 4.84 3.54
CA LYS A 85 -2.71 3.43 3.42
C LYS A 85 -1.24 3.24 3.04
N LEU A 86 -0.74 4.03 2.08
CA LEU A 86 0.66 3.98 1.65
C LEU A 86 1.60 4.21 2.84
N SER A 87 1.36 5.28 3.61
CA SER A 87 2.17 5.60 4.79
C SER A 87 2.09 4.51 5.85
N THR A 88 0.91 3.92 6.06
CA THR A 88 0.70 2.83 7.02
C THR A 88 1.48 1.57 6.64
N TYR A 89 1.42 1.15 5.38
CA TYR A 89 2.15 -0.04 4.90
C TYR A 89 3.66 0.16 4.96
N LEU A 90 4.14 1.33 4.51
CA LEU A 90 5.56 1.65 4.60
C LEU A 90 6.04 1.77 6.04
N ALA A 91 5.22 2.30 6.96
CA ALA A 91 5.54 2.30 8.39
C ALA A 91 5.54 0.90 9.01
N ALA A 92 4.73 -0.03 8.49
CA ALA A 92 4.78 -1.44 8.88
C ALA A 92 6.01 -2.17 8.33
N GLY A 93 6.72 -1.59 7.36
CA GLY A 93 7.92 -2.17 6.75
C GLY A 93 7.61 -3.26 5.73
N ILE A 94 6.44 -3.21 5.09
CA ILE A 94 6.08 -4.13 4.02
C ILE A 94 6.13 -3.44 2.65
N PRO A 95 6.51 -4.16 1.59
CA PRO A 95 6.44 -3.64 0.24
C PRO A 95 5.00 -3.35 -0.18
N VAL A 96 4.84 -2.37 -1.07
CA VAL A 96 3.53 -1.91 -1.51
C VAL A 96 3.27 -2.21 -2.98
N ILE A 97 2.00 -2.38 -3.32
CA ILE A 97 1.51 -2.43 -4.70
C ILE A 97 0.60 -1.23 -4.88
N VAL A 98 0.91 -0.41 -5.87
CA VAL A 98 0.18 0.84 -6.15
C VAL A 98 -0.28 0.86 -7.62
N PRO A 99 -1.36 1.58 -7.96
CA PRO A 99 -1.70 1.78 -9.37
C PRO A 99 -0.65 2.68 -10.03
N ASN A 100 -0.32 2.43 -11.29
CA ASN A 100 0.63 3.24 -12.07
C ASN A 100 0.16 4.70 -12.26
N THR A 101 -1.13 4.96 -12.12
CA THR A 101 -1.73 6.30 -12.15
C THR A 101 -1.46 7.12 -10.88
N LEU A 102 -0.94 6.51 -9.82
CA LEU A 102 -0.57 7.25 -8.61
C LEU A 102 0.63 8.17 -8.92
N SER A 103 0.51 9.46 -8.62
CA SER A 103 1.52 10.48 -8.96
C SER A 103 2.95 10.15 -8.50
N ASN A 104 3.08 9.43 -7.41
CA ASN A 104 4.36 9.03 -6.82
C ASN A 104 4.72 7.56 -7.07
N SER A 105 4.05 6.87 -8.02
CA SER A 105 4.31 5.44 -8.32
C SER A 105 5.76 5.19 -8.71
N HIS A 106 6.35 6.06 -9.53
CA HIS A 106 7.75 5.98 -9.94
C HIS A 106 8.73 6.01 -8.76
N LEU A 107 8.45 6.80 -7.71
CA LEU A 107 9.30 6.85 -6.51
C LEU A 107 9.26 5.55 -5.70
N ILE A 108 8.13 4.83 -5.74
CA ILE A 108 7.99 3.53 -5.08
C ILE A 108 8.93 2.52 -5.75
N GLU A 109 8.96 2.49 -7.08
CA GLU A 109 9.83 1.59 -7.85
C GLU A 109 11.30 1.99 -7.77
N GLU A 110 11.64 3.26 -8.00
CA GLU A 110 13.01 3.76 -7.93
C GLU A 110 13.68 3.47 -6.57
N ARG A 111 12.91 3.56 -5.50
CA ARG A 111 13.41 3.28 -4.14
C ARG A 111 13.32 1.80 -3.76
N GLY A 112 12.76 0.95 -4.63
CA GLY A 112 12.55 -0.48 -4.38
C GLY A 112 11.67 -0.72 -3.16
N LEU A 113 10.61 0.08 -3.01
CA LEU A 113 9.64 -0.03 -1.90
C LEU A 113 8.40 -0.82 -2.29
N GLY A 114 8.24 -1.15 -3.58
CA GLY A 114 7.06 -1.82 -4.10
C GLY A 114 7.02 -1.80 -5.62
N PHE A 115 5.83 -1.95 -6.15
CA PHE A 115 5.56 -2.07 -7.58
C PHE A 115 4.38 -1.21 -8.00
N ALA A 116 4.48 -0.62 -9.19
CA ALA A 116 3.37 0.03 -9.86
C ALA A 116 2.72 -0.97 -10.84
N VAL A 117 1.40 -1.09 -10.80
CA VAL A 117 0.65 -2.03 -11.62
C VAL A 117 -0.49 -1.34 -12.37
N ASN A 118 -0.90 -1.93 -13.51
CA ASN A 118 -1.99 -1.40 -14.33
C ASN A 118 -3.35 -2.01 -13.95
N SER A 119 -3.35 -3.16 -13.27
CA SER A 119 -4.57 -3.87 -12.90
C SER A 119 -4.40 -4.71 -11.64
N LEU A 120 -5.53 -5.11 -11.03
CA LEU A 120 -5.56 -6.05 -9.91
C LEU A 120 -5.09 -7.45 -10.30
N GLU A 121 -5.30 -7.84 -11.56
CA GLU A 121 -4.78 -9.09 -12.11
C GLU A 121 -3.25 -9.07 -12.14
N GLU A 122 -2.65 -7.98 -12.60
CA GLU A 122 -1.19 -7.79 -12.60
C GLU A 122 -0.64 -7.85 -11.18
N ALA A 123 -1.31 -7.23 -10.20
CA ALA A 123 -0.96 -7.32 -8.78
C ALA A 123 -0.94 -8.78 -8.28
N ASN A 124 -1.98 -9.57 -8.64
CA ASN A 124 -2.02 -10.99 -8.31
C ASN A 124 -0.88 -11.77 -8.94
N GLN A 125 -0.65 -11.61 -10.26
CA GLN A 125 0.41 -12.30 -11.00
C GLN A 125 1.78 -11.98 -10.44
N LEU A 126 2.03 -10.72 -10.09
CA LEU A 126 3.26 -10.26 -9.46
C LEU A 126 3.54 -11.03 -8.16
N VAL A 127 2.55 -11.13 -7.26
CA VAL A 127 2.70 -11.82 -5.98
C VAL A 127 2.86 -13.34 -6.18
N GLN A 128 2.10 -13.93 -7.12
CA GLN A 128 2.19 -15.36 -7.42
C GLN A 128 3.58 -15.76 -7.98
N ASN A 129 4.14 -14.91 -8.84
CA ASN A 129 5.43 -15.17 -9.47
C ASN A 129 6.63 -14.69 -8.65
N MET A 130 6.40 -14.04 -7.49
CA MET A 130 7.46 -13.51 -6.65
C MET A 130 8.34 -14.61 -6.07
N ALA A 131 9.63 -14.56 -6.35
CA ALA A 131 10.63 -15.43 -5.74
C ALA A 131 10.90 -14.99 -4.29
N PRO A 132 11.15 -15.93 -3.36
CA PRO A 132 11.45 -15.61 -1.96
C PRO A 132 12.63 -14.64 -1.80
N GLU A 133 13.66 -14.78 -2.61
CA GLU A 133 14.88 -13.96 -2.59
C GLU A 133 14.57 -12.50 -3.00
N SER A 134 13.76 -12.33 -4.06
CA SER A 134 13.31 -11.01 -4.53
C SER A 134 12.42 -10.33 -3.50
N TYR A 135 11.53 -11.09 -2.86
CA TYR A 135 10.72 -10.58 -1.77
C TYR A 135 11.58 -10.12 -0.58
N GLN A 136 12.58 -10.90 -0.19
CA GLN A 136 13.48 -10.57 0.91
C GLN A 136 14.23 -9.26 0.65
N GLU A 137 14.68 -9.04 -0.57
CA GLU A 137 15.37 -7.81 -0.97
C GLU A 137 14.45 -6.58 -0.83
N ILE A 138 13.25 -6.62 -1.43
CA ILE A 138 12.32 -5.49 -1.40
C ILE A 138 11.77 -5.25 0.01
N SER A 139 11.51 -6.32 0.77
CA SER A 139 11.08 -6.24 2.17
C SER A 139 12.15 -5.59 3.05
N SER A 140 13.44 -5.93 2.85
CA SER A 140 14.54 -5.30 3.57
C SER A 140 14.61 -3.79 3.32
N ARG A 141 14.41 -3.35 2.07
CA ARG A 141 14.35 -1.92 1.71
C ARG A 141 13.16 -1.22 2.37
N ALA A 142 11.98 -1.86 2.34
CA ALA A 142 10.77 -1.32 2.99
C ALA A 142 10.96 -1.19 4.52
N GLN A 143 11.60 -2.16 5.17
CA GLN A 143 11.94 -2.10 6.60
C GLN A 143 12.93 -0.97 6.93
N GLY A 144 13.96 -0.78 6.10
CA GLY A 144 14.87 0.34 6.24
C GLY A 144 14.16 1.69 6.12
N PHE A 145 13.23 1.81 5.15
CA PHE A 145 12.41 2.99 4.98
C PHE A 145 11.44 3.22 6.16
N ALA A 146 10.84 2.15 6.70
CA ALA A 146 9.99 2.20 7.88
C ALA A 146 10.72 2.80 9.10
N PHE A 147 11.99 2.47 9.29
CA PHE A 147 12.82 3.06 10.33
C PHE A 147 12.91 4.59 10.17
N LEU A 148 13.19 5.08 8.96
CA LEU A 148 13.27 6.52 8.68
C LEU A 148 11.95 7.23 8.93
N LEU A 149 10.81 6.60 8.61
CA LEU A 149 9.47 7.13 8.88
C LEU A 149 9.21 7.24 10.39
N LYS A 150 9.42 6.15 11.13
CA LYS A 150 9.14 6.06 12.57
C LYS A 150 9.98 7.02 13.39
N GLU A 151 11.24 7.20 13.02
CA GLU A 151 12.17 8.12 13.68
C GLU A 151 11.98 9.60 13.25
N GLY A 152 11.02 9.87 12.35
CA GLY A 152 10.70 11.21 11.89
C GLY A 152 11.80 11.88 11.04
N TYR A 153 12.72 11.10 10.46
CA TYR A 153 13.81 11.64 9.64
C TYR A 153 13.32 12.45 8.46
N ILE A 154 12.24 12.01 7.80
CA ILE A 154 11.66 12.71 6.65
C ILE A 154 11.13 14.08 7.07
N THR A 155 10.39 14.15 8.18
CA THR A 155 9.86 15.41 8.71
C THR A 155 10.98 16.34 9.16
N LYS A 156 11.99 15.81 9.86
CA LYS A 156 13.18 16.58 10.28
C LYS A 156 13.91 17.16 9.07
N LYS A 157 14.12 16.36 8.01
CA LYS A 157 14.77 16.84 6.80
C LYS A 157 13.96 17.95 6.13
N LEU A 158 12.65 17.80 5.97
CA LEU A 158 11.79 18.83 5.37
C LEU A 158 11.85 20.14 6.15
N LEU A 159 11.86 20.09 7.49
CA LEU A 159 11.99 21.30 8.35
C LEU A 159 13.36 21.97 8.16
N ILE A 160 14.43 21.18 8.12
CA ILE A 160 15.78 21.71 7.89
C ILE A 160 15.88 22.37 6.51
N ASP A 161 15.37 21.69 5.47
CA ASP A 161 15.39 22.20 4.10
C ASP A 161 14.57 23.50 3.99
N ALA A 162 13.40 23.59 4.64
CA ALA A 162 12.57 24.79 4.68
C ALA A 162 13.27 25.95 5.42
N ILE A 163 13.93 25.66 6.55
CA ILE A 163 14.70 26.68 7.29
C ILE A 163 15.87 27.18 6.42
N ASN A 164 16.63 26.29 5.81
CA ASN A 164 17.73 26.66 4.94
C ASN A 164 17.25 27.53 3.77
N PHE A 165 16.12 27.18 3.15
CA PHE A 165 15.52 27.96 2.08
C PHE A 165 15.16 29.38 2.53
N LEU A 166 14.59 29.54 3.73
CA LEU A 166 14.20 30.83 4.27
C LEU A 166 15.39 31.74 4.65
N PHE A 167 16.52 31.15 5.04
CA PHE A 167 17.69 31.88 5.52
C PHE A 167 18.83 31.95 4.50
N THR A 168 18.69 31.35 3.33
CA THR A 168 19.68 31.41 2.23
C THR A 168 19.34 32.53 1.23
N LEU A 169 18.25 33.26 1.47
CA LEU A 169 17.89 34.50 0.79
C LEU A 169 18.52 35.67 1.55
#